data_0f2ef0fc6fc6377f7de10eedea3eedac
#
_entry.id   0f2ef0fc6fc6377f7de10eedea3eedac
#
_cell.length_a   1.000
_cell.length_b   1.000
_cell.length_c   1.000
_cell.angle_alpha   90.00
_cell.angle_beta   90.00
_cell.angle_gamma   90.00
#
_symmetry.space_group_name_H-M   'P 1'
#
loop_
_entity.id
_entity.type
_entity.pdbx_description
1 polymer ?
#
loop_
_entity_poly.entity_id
_entity_poly.type
_entity_poly.pdbx_seq_one_letter_code
_entity_poly.pdbx_strand_id
1 'polypeptide(L)'
;MSDLAATLRTRLSDLAPSALEIQDDSAEHVGHAGAAGGGRHFSVLIVSNAFRGISRLERHQKVLARVSDLLPHPIHALSIKALAPEEFP
;
A
#
# COMPACT_ATOMS: atom_id res chain seq x y z
N MET A 1 -17.59 10.64 3.84
CA MET A 1 -17.20 9.29 3.45
C MET A 1 -15.69 9.15 3.47
N SER A 2 -15.26 8.07 4.04
CA SER A 2 -13.84 7.78 4.10
C SER A 2 -13.39 7.15 2.79
N ASP A 3 -12.35 7.71 2.18
CA ASP A 3 -11.73 7.15 1.01
C ASP A 3 -10.32 6.69 1.40
N LEU A 4 -10.20 5.39 1.70
CA LEU A 4 -8.94 4.84 2.14
C LEU A 4 -7.87 4.88 1.06
N ALA A 5 -8.25 4.75 -0.21
CA ALA A 5 -7.29 4.87 -1.31
C ALA A 5 -6.68 6.28 -1.34
N ALA A 6 -7.51 7.31 -1.14
CA ALA A 6 -7.02 8.68 -1.10
C ALA A 6 -6.14 8.91 0.13
N THR A 7 -6.48 8.30 1.26
CA THR A 7 -5.68 8.38 2.47
C THR A 7 -4.31 7.75 2.25
N LEU A 8 -4.27 6.56 1.65
CA LEU A 8 -3.01 5.90 1.33
C LEU A 8 -2.15 6.76 0.41
N ARG A 9 -2.77 7.34 -0.61
CA ARG A 9 -2.07 8.20 -1.56
C ARG A 9 -1.44 9.39 -0.85
N THR A 10 -2.18 10.03 0.03
CA THR A 10 -1.69 11.18 0.79
C THR A 10 -0.52 10.78 1.70
N ARG A 11 -0.65 9.66 2.41
CA ARG A 11 0.40 9.19 3.30
C ARG A 11 1.68 8.86 2.56
N LEU A 12 1.55 8.27 1.36
CA LEU A 12 2.70 7.83 0.59
C LEU A 12 3.32 8.92 -0.27
N SER A 13 2.65 10.06 -0.40
CA SER A 13 3.17 11.19 -1.19
C SER A 13 4.49 11.73 -0.65
N ASP A 14 4.76 11.55 0.63
CA ASP A 14 5.99 11.96 1.29
C ASP A 14 7.23 11.22 0.73
N LEU A 15 7.02 10.07 0.08
CA LEU A 15 8.11 9.36 -0.58
C LEU A 15 8.39 9.88 -2.00
N ALA A 16 7.68 10.92 -2.42
CA ALA A 16 7.82 11.55 -3.73
C ALA A 16 7.79 10.53 -4.88
N PRO A 17 6.74 9.69 -4.96
CA PRO A 17 6.71 8.64 -5.98
C PRO A 17 6.57 9.22 -7.38
N SER A 18 7.29 8.61 -8.33
CA SER A 18 7.13 8.91 -9.74
C SER A 18 5.96 8.13 -10.34
N ALA A 19 5.55 7.04 -9.67
CA ALA A 19 4.33 6.30 -10.01
C ALA A 19 3.75 5.73 -8.73
N LEU A 20 2.45 5.77 -8.62
CA LEU A 20 1.74 5.25 -7.45
C LEU A 20 0.38 4.73 -7.90
N GLU A 21 0.19 3.42 -7.76
CA GLU A 21 -1.08 2.77 -8.07
C GLU A 21 -1.61 2.11 -6.81
N ILE A 22 -2.87 2.36 -6.52
CA ILE A 22 -3.53 1.80 -5.35
C ILE A 22 -4.78 1.11 -5.83
N GLN A 23 -4.89 -0.18 -5.52
CA GLN A 23 -6.01 -1.00 -5.90
C GLN A 23 -6.74 -1.49 -4.67
N ASP A 24 -8.05 -1.33 -4.65
CA ASP A 24 -8.89 -1.85 -3.58
C ASP A 24 -9.31 -3.26 -3.97
N ASP A 25 -8.76 -4.25 -3.28
CA ASP A 25 -9.00 -5.67 -3.55
C ASP A 25 -10.12 -6.24 -2.68
N SER A 26 -10.80 -5.39 -1.91
CA SER A 26 -11.81 -5.86 -0.94
C SER A 26 -12.93 -6.65 -1.62
N ALA A 27 -13.32 -6.26 -2.81
CA ALA A 27 -14.42 -6.92 -3.53
C ALA A 27 -14.07 -8.36 -3.93
N GLU A 28 -12.79 -8.68 -4.07
CA GLU A 28 -12.36 -10.04 -4.44
C GLU A 28 -12.61 -11.04 -3.33
N HIS A 29 -12.86 -10.57 -2.12
CA HIS A 29 -13.08 -11.41 -0.95
C HIS A 29 -14.55 -11.55 -0.57
N VAL A 30 -15.45 -10.96 -1.36
CA VAL A 30 -16.89 -11.04 -1.09
C VAL A 30 -17.32 -12.51 -1.21
N GLY A 31 -18.03 -12.98 -0.18
CA GLY A 31 -18.48 -14.36 -0.15
C GLY A 31 -17.53 -15.33 0.52
N HIS A 32 -16.31 -14.92 0.83
CA HIS A 32 -15.37 -15.76 1.56
C HIS A 32 -15.57 -15.57 3.08
N ALA A 33 -15.36 -16.64 3.81
CA ALA A 33 -15.54 -16.60 5.25
C ALA A 33 -14.67 -15.52 5.92
N GLY A 34 -13.46 -15.34 5.43
CA GLY A 34 -12.55 -14.34 5.97
C GLY A 34 -13.01 -12.91 5.75
N ALA A 35 -13.83 -12.68 4.74
CA ALA A 35 -14.34 -11.35 4.44
C ALA A 35 -15.50 -10.97 5.33
N ALA A 36 -16.15 -11.94 5.94
CA ALA A 36 -17.31 -11.70 6.77
C ALA A 36 -16.99 -10.87 8.01
N GLY A 37 -15.75 -10.87 8.43
CA GLY A 37 -15.32 -10.09 9.59
C GLY A 37 -15.07 -8.63 9.30
N GLY A 38 -15.24 -8.20 8.06
CA GLY A 38 -14.92 -6.86 7.64
C GLY A 38 -13.44 -6.69 7.41
N GLY A 39 -13.00 -5.47 7.24
CA GLY A 39 -11.62 -5.16 6.93
C GLY A 39 -11.41 -4.97 5.45
N ARG A 40 -10.52 -4.08 5.10
CA ARG A 40 -10.25 -3.72 3.71
C ARG A 40 -8.92 -4.33 3.27
N HIS A 41 -8.85 -4.66 2.00
CA HIS A 41 -7.65 -5.22 1.38
C HIS A 41 -7.22 -4.32 0.24
N PHE A 42 -5.95 -3.93 0.24
CA PHE A 42 -5.41 -3.03 -0.77
C PHE A 42 -4.10 -3.57 -1.32
N SER A 43 -3.82 -3.22 -2.56
CA SER A 43 -2.52 -3.45 -3.19
C SER A 43 -1.93 -2.10 -3.59
N VAL A 44 -0.66 -1.90 -3.31
CA VAL A 44 0.05 -0.66 -3.63
C VAL A 44 1.27 -0.97 -4.49
N LEU A 45 1.38 -0.29 -5.61
CA LEU A 45 2.61 -0.24 -6.40
C LEU A 45 3.15 1.18 -6.26
N ILE A 46 4.35 1.31 -5.74
CA ILE A 46 4.97 2.62 -5.55
C ILE A 46 6.39 2.61 -6.12
N VAL A 47 6.68 3.58 -6.98
CA VAL A 47 7.98 3.74 -7.62
C VAL A 47 8.58 5.05 -7.12
N SER A 48 9.77 4.99 -6.52
CA SER A 48 10.37 6.18 -5.94
C SER A 48 11.89 6.05 -5.89
N ASN A 49 12.58 7.17 -6.08
CA ASN A 49 14.01 7.28 -5.88
C ASN A 49 14.41 6.91 -4.45
N ALA A 50 13.49 7.06 -3.50
CA ALA A 50 13.76 6.74 -2.09
C ALA A 50 14.09 5.25 -1.89
N PHE A 51 13.77 4.41 -2.85
CA PHE A 51 14.02 2.96 -2.76
C PHE A 51 15.33 2.52 -3.39
N ARG A 52 16.08 3.44 -3.96
CA ARG A 52 17.36 3.09 -4.56
C ARG A 52 18.36 2.68 -3.50
N GLY A 53 19.07 1.58 -3.80
CA GLY A 53 20.18 1.15 -2.95
C GLY A 53 19.78 0.55 -1.61
N ILE A 54 18.50 0.32 -1.38
CA ILE A 54 18.04 -0.30 -0.13
C ILE A 54 17.35 -1.62 -0.42
N SER A 55 17.33 -2.48 0.59
CA SER A 55 16.77 -3.83 0.45
C SER A 55 15.26 -3.79 0.28
N ARG A 56 14.70 -4.91 -0.18
CA ARG A 56 13.27 -5.08 -0.27
C ARG A 56 12.60 -4.90 1.11
N LEU A 57 13.22 -5.43 2.14
CA LEU A 57 12.70 -5.30 3.49
C LEU A 57 12.66 -3.84 3.95
N GLU A 58 13.72 -3.10 3.69
CA GLU A 58 13.77 -1.69 4.07
C GLU A 58 12.72 -0.87 3.34
N ARG A 59 12.50 -1.17 2.05
CA ARG A 59 11.46 -0.51 1.26
C ARG A 59 10.09 -0.75 1.87
N HIS A 60 9.82 -2.00 2.23
CA HIS A 60 8.55 -2.39 2.83
C HIS A 60 8.34 -1.65 4.15
N GLN A 61 9.38 -1.58 4.96
CA GLN A 61 9.32 -0.89 6.24
C GLN A 61 9.07 0.61 6.08
N LYS A 62 9.65 1.23 5.04
CA LYS A 62 9.41 2.64 4.76
C LYS A 62 7.96 2.91 4.43
N VAL A 63 7.35 2.05 3.63
CA VAL A 63 5.95 2.19 3.27
C VAL A 63 5.07 1.98 4.49
N LEU A 64 5.32 0.90 5.23
CA LEU A 64 4.53 0.58 6.42
C LEU A 64 4.59 1.68 7.47
N ALA A 65 5.74 2.31 7.64
CA ALA A 65 5.90 3.37 8.63
C ALA A 65 4.93 4.52 8.42
N ARG A 66 4.47 4.72 7.19
CA ARG A 66 3.58 5.82 6.85
C ARG A 66 2.11 5.47 7.01
N VAL A 67 1.80 4.18 7.09
CA VAL A 67 0.41 3.72 7.11
C VAL A 67 0.11 2.76 8.25
N SER A 68 1.06 2.56 9.16
CA SER A 68 0.92 1.56 10.22
C SER A 68 -0.30 1.80 11.12
N ASP A 69 -0.71 3.04 11.30
CA ASP A 69 -1.87 3.37 12.12
C ASP A 69 -3.19 2.93 11.46
N LEU A 70 -3.15 2.58 10.19
CA LEU A 70 -4.32 2.11 9.46
C LEU A 70 -4.46 0.59 9.53
N LEU A 71 -3.49 -0.08 10.12
CA LEU A 71 -3.44 -1.54 10.23
C LEU A 71 -3.56 -1.96 11.69
N PRO A 72 -4.29 -2.98 12.01
CA PRO A 72 -5.06 -3.87 11.13
C PRO A 72 -6.47 -3.37 10.81
N HIS A 73 -6.83 -2.18 11.24
CA HIS A 73 -8.12 -1.56 10.96
C HIS A 73 -7.92 -0.08 10.67
N PRO A 74 -8.59 0.44 9.65
CA PRO A 74 -9.59 -0.20 8.77
C PRO A 74 -8.99 -1.09 7.68
N ILE A 75 -7.65 -1.11 7.51
CA ILE A 75 -7.01 -1.96 6.50
C ILE A 75 -6.57 -3.25 7.17
N HIS A 76 -7.13 -4.38 6.70
CA HIS A 76 -6.80 -5.69 7.23
C HIS A 76 -5.56 -6.26 6.57
N ALA A 77 -5.40 -6.07 5.27
CA ALA A 77 -4.26 -6.58 4.52
C ALA A 77 -3.79 -5.54 3.49
N LEU A 78 -2.49 -5.43 3.34
CA LEU A 78 -1.88 -4.49 2.42
C LEU A 78 -0.72 -5.18 1.71
N SER A 79 -0.84 -5.31 0.39
CA SER A 79 0.25 -5.81 -0.45
C SER A 79 1.04 -4.62 -0.97
N ILE A 80 2.36 -4.69 -0.89
CA ILE A 80 3.22 -3.58 -1.25
C ILE A 80 4.25 -4.05 -2.26
N LYS A 81 4.35 -3.33 -3.37
CA LYS A 81 5.43 -3.50 -4.34
C LYS A 81 6.13 -2.16 -4.47
N ALA A 82 7.33 -2.07 -3.93
CA ALA A 82 8.11 -0.84 -3.88
C ALA A 82 9.33 -0.97 -4.78
N LEU A 83 9.42 -0.13 -5.80
CA LEU A 83 10.45 -0.20 -6.83
C LEU A 83 11.21 1.11 -6.94
N ALA A 84 12.51 1.00 -7.25
CA ALA A 84 13.26 2.16 -7.71
C ALA A 84 12.88 2.41 -9.17
N PRO A 85 13.05 3.65 -9.69
CA PRO A 85 12.60 3.97 -11.05
C PRO A 85 13.20 3.07 -12.13
N GLU A 86 14.45 2.66 -11.98
CA GLU A 86 15.11 1.81 -12.99
C GLU A 86 14.56 0.38 -12.98
N GLU A 87 13.83 -0.01 -11.95
CA GLU A 87 13.23 -1.34 -11.85
C GLU A 87 11.81 -1.39 -12.45
N PHE A 88 11.28 -0.24 -12.78
CA PHE A 88 9.91 -0.12 -13.29
C PHE A 88 9.98 0.23 -14.77
N PRO A 89 9.58 -0.70 -15.65
CA PRO A 89 9.65 -0.49 -17.10
C PRO A 89 8.70 0.58 -17.62
#